data_e980af6ac9d5224d97119d199183d49f
#
_entry.id   e980af6ac9d5224d97119d199183d49f
#
_cell.length_a   1.000
_cell.length_b   1.000
_cell.length_c   1.000
_cell.angle_alpha   90.00
_cell.angle_beta   90.00
_cell.angle_gamma   90.00
#
_symmetry.space_group_name_H-M   'P 1'
#
loop_
_entity.id
_entity.type
_entity.pdbx_description
1 polymer ?
#
loop_
_entity_poly.entity_id
_entity_poly.type
_entity_poly.pdbx_seq_one_letter_code
_entity_poly.pdbx_strand_id
1 'polypeptide(L)'
;MAYRFDTRAIHAGQPADDATGAVTTPIHQTSTFRQTEPGLSAGLTKGYCYSRTGNPTRTALEENLAALENARYGLAFASGMSAIHAVLSLLSRGDHVVSTQDLYGGAWRIFTKVFQRFGIDFTFVDTTTPANVEV
;
A
#
# COMPACT_ATOMS: atom_id res chain seq x y z
N MET A 1 7.71 -22.02 -12.91
CA MET A 1 6.83 -21.41 -13.94
C MET A 1 6.15 -20.18 -13.35
N ALA A 2 6.15 -19.07 -14.07
CA ALA A 2 5.38 -17.91 -13.62
C ALA A 2 3.88 -18.17 -13.86
N TYR A 3 3.06 -18.03 -12.84
CA TYR A 3 1.61 -18.16 -12.97
C TYR A 3 1.04 -17.05 -13.87
N ARG A 4 -0.03 -17.36 -14.63
CA ARG A 4 -0.80 -16.38 -15.41
C ARG A 4 -1.50 -15.40 -14.45
N PHE A 5 -1.90 -14.24 -14.97
CA PHE A 5 -2.56 -13.18 -14.19
C PHE A 5 -3.75 -13.71 -13.38
N ASP A 6 -4.67 -14.46 -14.02
CA ASP A 6 -5.87 -15.00 -13.37
C ASP A 6 -5.52 -15.95 -12.21
N THR A 7 -4.48 -16.79 -12.38
CA THR A 7 -4.01 -17.69 -11.33
C THR A 7 -3.39 -16.90 -10.16
N ARG A 8 -2.64 -15.84 -10.47
CA ARG A 8 -2.09 -14.96 -9.43
C ARG A 8 -3.18 -14.23 -8.66
N ALA A 9 -4.23 -13.75 -9.34
CA ALA A 9 -5.34 -13.06 -8.71
C ALA A 9 -6.04 -13.93 -7.64
N ILE A 10 -6.05 -15.25 -7.83
CA ILE A 10 -6.69 -16.19 -6.90
C ILE A 10 -5.73 -16.67 -5.80
N HIS A 11 -4.45 -16.91 -6.13
CA HIS A 11 -3.55 -17.68 -5.27
C HIS A 11 -2.39 -16.87 -4.65
N ALA A 12 -1.97 -15.76 -5.26
CA ALA A 12 -0.83 -15.01 -4.76
C ALA A 12 -1.15 -14.38 -3.40
N GLY A 13 -0.26 -14.57 -2.42
CA GLY A 13 -0.42 -14.05 -1.06
C GLY A 13 -1.54 -14.73 -0.23
N GLN A 14 -2.15 -15.80 -0.75
CA GLN A 14 -3.28 -16.48 -0.12
C GLN A 14 -3.01 -17.98 0.03
N PRO A 15 -2.00 -18.39 0.82
CA PRO A 15 -1.81 -19.80 1.14
C PRO A 15 -2.98 -20.34 1.98
N ALA A 16 -3.23 -21.65 1.92
CA ALA A 16 -4.17 -22.28 2.83
C ALA A 16 -3.75 -22.03 4.30
N ASP A 17 -4.71 -21.84 5.18
CA ASP A 17 -4.44 -21.64 6.61
C ASP A 17 -3.91 -22.90 7.27
N ASP A 18 -2.71 -22.84 7.85
CA ASP A 18 -2.05 -23.99 8.46
C ASP A 18 -2.82 -24.59 9.66
N ALA A 19 -3.63 -23.79 10.33
CA ALA A 19 -4.33 -24.21 11.54
C ALA A 19 -5.64 -24.98 11.22
N THR A 20 -6.32 -24.61 10.14
CA THR A 20 -7.65 -25.14 9.80
C THR A 20 -7.70 -25.79 8.43
N GLY A 21 -6.72 -25.58 7.57
CA GLY A 21 -6.74 -25.99 6.17
C GLY A 21 -7.67 -25.14 5.30
N ALA A 22 -8.19 -24.01 5.79
CA ALA A 22 -9.07 -23.13 5.02
C ALA A 22 -8.36 -22.62 3.76
N VAL A 23 -9.00 -22.75 2.61
CA VAL A 23 -8.43 -22.35 1.31
C VAL A 23 -8.62 -20.88 1.00
N THR A 24 -9.48 -20.19 1.73
CA THR A 24 -9.63 -18.73 1.71
C THR A 24 -8.99 -18.13 2.95
N THR A 25 -8.36 -16.96 2.77
CA THR A 25 -7.71 -16.27 3.90
C THR A 25 -8.71 -15.97 5.01
N PRO A 26 -8.49 -16.45 6.26
CA PRO A 26 -9.33 -16.11 7.39
C PRO A 26 -9.33 -14.61 7.71
N ILE A 27 -10.44 -14.11 8.24
CA ILE A 27 -10.55 -12.74 8.72
C ILE A 27 -10.03 -12.65 10.15
N HIS A 28 -8.86 -12.04 10.33
CA HIS A 28 -8.26 -11.83 11.64
C HIS A 28 -8.68 -10.46 12.20
N GLN A 29 -9.71 -10.44 13.06
CA GLN A 29 -10.23 -9.20 13.67
C GLN A 29 -9.47 -8.75 14.92
N THR A 30 -8.46 -9.49 15.34
CA THR A 30 -7.66 -9.15 16.53
C THR A 30 -6.82 -7.90 16.32
N SER A 31 -6.64 -7.11 17.39
CA SER A 31 -5.68 -6.01 17.43
C SER A 31 -4.28 -6.47 17.82
N THR A 32 -4.16 -7.48 18.69
CA THR A 32 -2.91 -7.92 19.31
C THR A 32 -2.70 -9.41 19.11
N PHE A 33 -1.47 -9.79 18.81
CA PHE A 33 -1.06 -11.17 18.64
C PHE A 33 -0.21 -11.62 19.83
N ARG A 34 -0.27 -12.93 20.16
CA ARG A 34 0.55 -13.51 21.23
C ARG A 34 2.02 -13.38 20.90
N GLN A 35 2.79 -12.88 21.84
CA GLN A 35 4.25 -12.84 21.77
C GLN A 35 4.84 -14.04 22.52
N THR A 36 6.02 -14.52 22.08
CA THR A 36 6.73 -15.62 22.73
C THR A 36 7.40 -15.17 24.02
N GLU A 37 7.88 -13.91 24.05
CA GLU A 37 8.54 -13.32 25.22
C GLU A 37 8.16 -11.85 25.41
N PRO A 38 8.08 -11.34 26.66
CA PRO A 38 7.80 -9.93 26.92
C PRO A 38 8.92 -9.03 26.38
N GLY A 39 8.54 -7.94 25.74
CA GLY A 39 9.47 -6.87 25.32
C GLY A 39 10.26 -7.12 24.04
N LEU A 40 10.11 -8.26 23.37
CA LEU A 40 10.79 -8.57 22.12
C LEU A 40 9.83 -8.49 20.93
N SER A 41 9.92 -7.42 20.14
CA SER A 41 9.24 -7.36 18.84
C SER A 41 9.66 -8.47 17.87
N ALA A 42 10.81 -9.10 18.11
CA ALA A 42 11.38 -10.18 17.29
C ALA A 42 10.90 -11.59 17.70
N GLY A 43 10.33 -11.77 18.89
CA GLY A 43 9.80 -13.04 19.37
C GLY A 43 8.37 -13.33 18.94
N LEU A 44 8.00 -12.91 17.72
CA LEU A 44 6.65 -13.03 17.23
C LEU A 44 6.34 -14.44 16.75
N THR A 45 5.24 -15.01 17.23
CA THR A 45 4.69 -16.24 16.69
C THR A 45 4.20 -15.95 15.27
N LYS A 46 4.90 -16.23 14.21
CA LYS A 46 4.55 -15.95 12.80
C LYS A 46 4.72 -14.48 12.35
N GLY A 47 5.48 -13.64 13.04
CA GLY A 47 5.85 -12.29 12.60
C GLY A 47 4.83 -11.19 12.84
N TYR A 48 3.70 -11.47 13.51
CA TYR A 48 2.68 -10.47 13.84
C TYR A 48 2.71 -10.10 15.32
N CYS A 49 2.60 -8.79 15.60
CA CYS A 49 2.56 -8.24 16.96
C CYS A 49 1.25 -7.49 17.22
N TYR A 50 0.95 -6.57 16.34
CA TYR A 50 -0.18 -5.67 16.44
C TYR A 50 -0.73 -5.32 15.06
N SER A 51 -2.05 -5.32 14.89
CA SER A 51 -2.70 -5.16 13.57
C SER A 51 -2.38 -3.86 12.85
N ARG A 52 -2.01 -2.78 13.57
CA ARG A 52 -1.55 -1.54 12.94
C ARG A 52 -0.26 -1.74 12.14
N THR A 53 0.66 -2.56 12.65
CA THR A 53 1.93 -2.84 11.99
C THR A 53 1.85 -4.02 11.01
N GLY A 54 1.07 -5.05 11.34
CA GLY A 54 0.86 -6.22 10.49
C GLY A 54 -0.38 -7.00 10.89
N ASN A 55 -1.13 -7.50 9.90
CA ASN A 55 -2.29 -8.37 10.11
C ASN A 55 -2.40 -9.36 8.95
N PRO A 56 -2.59 -10.68 9.18
CA PRO A 56 -2.59 -11.67 8.12
C PRO A 56 -3.61 -11.38 7.00
N THR A 57 -4.80 -10.90 7.34
CA THR A 57 -5.83 -10.55 6.34
C THR A 57 -5.37 -9.39 5.44
N ARG A 58 -4.75 -8.36 6.03
CA ARG A 58 -4.20 -7.25 5.25
C ARG A 58 -2.99 -7.67 4.43
N THR A 59 -2.10 -8.48 5.01
CA THR A 59 -0.92 -9.01 4.31
C THR A 59 -1.32 -9.79 3.06
N ALA A 60 -2.35 -10.63 3.13
CA ALA A 60 -2.84 -11.37 1.97
C ALA A 60 -3.28 -10.43 0.83
N LEU A 61 -3.96 -9.33 1.13
CA LEU A 61 -4.32 -8.31 0.14
C LEU A 61 -3.08 -7.61 -0.44
N GLU A 62 -2.15 -7.20 0.41
CA GLU A 62 -0.93 -6.48 0.03
C GLU A 62 -0.03 -7.33 -0.88
N GLU A 63 0.16 -8.60 -0.53
CA GLU A 63 0.94 -9.55 -1.33
C GLU A 63 0.25 -9.91 -2.66
N ASN A 64 -1.07 -10.05 -2.66
CA ASN A 64 -1.82 -10.32 -3.87
C ASN A 64 -1.70 -9.17 -4.87
N LEU A 65 -1.96 -7.93 -4.43
CA LEU A 65 -1.83 -6.74 -5.27
C LEU A 65 -0.40 -6.55 -5.76
N ALA A 66 0.60 -6.72 -4.89
CA ALA A 66 2.00 -6.65 -5.31
C ALA A 66 2.32 -7.67 -6.42
N ALA A 67 1.83 -8.90 -6.29
CA ALA A 67 2.03 -9.94 -7.31
C ALA A 67 1.34 -9.59 -8.64
N LEU A 68 0.15 -9.01 -8.62
CA LEU A 68 -0.59 -8.61 -9.82
C LEU A 68 0.11 -7.46 -10.56
N GLU A 69 0.63 -6.50 -9.83
CA GLU A 69 1.34 -5.33 -10.37
C GLU A 69 2.83 -5.62 -10.67
N ASN A 70 3.31 -6.85 -10.45
CA ASN A 70 4.72 -7.22 -10.52
C ASN A 70 5.61 -6.34 -9.63
N ALA A 71 5.06 -5.84 -8.53
CA ALA A 71 5.75 -5.04 -7.54
C ALA A 71 6.39 -5.94 -6.46
N ARG A 72 7.39 -5.40 -5.78
CA ARG A 72 8.03 -6.07 -4.65
C ARG A 72 7.19 -6.01 -3.38
N TYR A 73 6.45 -4.94 -3.20
CA TYR A 73 5.62 -4.67 -2.02
C TYR A 73 4.28 -4.05 -2.44
N GLY A 74 3.22 -4.36 -1.70
CA GLY A 74 1.96 -3.65 -1.69
C GLY A 74 1.70 -3.10 -0.29
N LEU A 75 1.06 -1.94 -0.20
CA LEU A 75 0.67 -1.32 1.07
C LEU A 75 -0.79 -0.90 0.99
N ALA A 76 -1.61 -1.44 1.88
CA ALA A 76 -3.03 -1.11 1.94
C ALA A 76 -3.31 -0.01 2.96
N PHE A 77 -4.13 0.96 2.56
CA PHE A 77 -4.56 2.09 3.39
C PHE A 77 -6.08 2.11 3.53
N ALA A 78 -6.58 2.75 4.57
CA ALA A 78 -8.02 2.86 4.84
C ALA A 78 -8.78 3.72 3.80
N SER A 79 -8.07 4.50 2.99
CA SER A 79 -8.63 5.31 1.90
C SER A 79 -7.57 5.65 0.86
N GLY A 80 -8.02 5.96 -0.38
CA GLY A 80 -7.12 6.46 -1.42
C GLY A 80 -6.41 7.76 -1.01
N MET A 81 -7.07 8.63 -0.25
CA MET A 81 -6.44 9.86 0.27
C MET A 81 -5.31 9.56 1.26
N SER A 82 -5.45 8.52 2.08
CA SER A 82 -4.36 8.08 2.97
C SER A 82 -3.17 7.54 2.18
N ALA A 83 -3.44 6.81 1.09
CA ALA A 83 -2.39 6.32 0.19
C ALA A 83 -1.66 7.47 -0.50
N ILE A 84 -2.39 8.45 -1.05
CA ILE A 84 -1.82 9.66 -1.66
C ILE A 84 -0.98 10.42 -0.64
N HIS A 85 -1.50 10.63 0.58
CA HIS A 85 -0.76 11.32 1.64
C HIS A 85 0.54 10.58 1.98
N ALA A 86 0.52 9.25 2.06
CA ALA A 86 1.71 8.45 2.35
C ALA A 86 2.79 8.61 1.27
N VAL A 87 2.41 8.63 -0.01
CA VAL A 87 3.34 8.89 -1.11
C VAL A 87 3.95 10.30 -1.00
N LEU A 88 3.12 11.32 -0.79
CA LEU A 88 3.60 12.70 -0.64
C LEU A 88 4.50 12.90 0.59
N SER A 89 4.30 12.11 1.64
CA SER A 89 5.13 12.15 2.85
C SER A 89 6.56 11.63 2.66
N LEU A 90 6.86 11.01 1.52
CA LEU A 90 8.22 10.64 1.12
C LEU A 90 9.03 11.82 0.58
N LEU A 91 8.35 12.93 0.26
CA LEU A 91 8.95 14.09 -0.37
C LEU A 91 9.48 15.07 0.69
N SER A 92 10.47 15.83 0.29
CA SER A 92 11.11 16.88 1.07
C SER A 92 10.81 18.26 0.49
N ARG A 93 11.02 19.30 1.29
CA ARG A 93 10.94 20.68 0.82
C ARG A 93 11.88 20.90 -0.38
N GLY A 94 11.34 21.46 -1.44
CA GLY A 94 12.05 21.71 -2.70
C GLY A 94 11.88 20.61 -3.74
N ASP A 95 11.23 19.50 -3.38
CA ASP A 95 10.87 18.48 -4.36
C ASP A 95 9.72 18.96 -5.26
N HIS A 96 9.65 18.40 -6.46
CA HIS A 96 8.66 18.74 -7.47
C HIS A 96 7.89 17.50 -7.91
N VAL A 97 6.57 17.63 -7.99
CA VAL A 97 5.65 16.59 -8.45
C VAL A 97 5.01 16.99 -9.77
N VAL A 98 5.15 16.15 -10.78
CA VAL A 98 4.35 16.25 -12.01
C VAL A 98 3.13 15.34 -11.87
N SER A 99 1.95 15.87 -12.11
CA SER A 99 0.69 15.14 -11.98
C SER A 99 -0.23 15.39 -13.16
N THR A 100 -1.15 14.45 -13.41
CA THR A 100 -2.23 14.72 -14.36
C THR A 100 -3.07 15.91 -13.91
N GLN A 101 -3.58 16.69 -14.85
CA GLN A 101 -4.50 17.80 -14.57
C GLN A 101 -5.90 17.33 -14.22
N ASP A 102 -6.31 16.17 -14.73
CA ASP A 102 -7.63 15.58 -14.45
C ASP A 102 -7.52 14.68 -13.20
N LEU A 103 -7.66 15.31 -12.03
CA LEU A 103 -7.49 14.70 -10.72
C LEU A 103 -8.81 14.59 -9.96
N TYR A 104 -8.86 13.59 -9.07
CA TYR A 104 -9.82 13.62 -7.97
C TYR A 104 -9.66 14.93 -7.16
N GLY A 105 -10.77 15.63 -6.93
CA GLY A 105 -10.74 16.95 -6.26
C GLY A 105 -10.09 16.95 -4.87
N GLY A 106 -10.12 15.82 -4.15
CA GLY A 106 -9.38 15.65 -2.89
C GLY A 106 -7.87 15.64 -3.09
N ALA A 107 -7.37 14.98 -4.14
CA ALA A 107 -5.95 14.95 -4.49
C ALA A 107 -5.47 16.35 -4.88
N TRP A 108 -6.20 17.05 -5.74
CA TRP A 108 -5.87 18.44 -6.09
C TRP A 108 -5.80 19.34 -4.86
N ARG A 109 -6.75 19.17 -3.94
CA ARG A 109 -6.81 19.98 -2.72
C ARG A 109 -5.64 19.72 -1.77
N ILE A 110 -5.28 18.46 -1.57
CA ILE A 110 -4.13 18.13 -0.70
C ILE A 110 -2.82 18.62 -1.32
N PHE A 111 -2.65 18.54 -2.63
CA PHE A 111 -1.48 19.08 -3.34
C PHE A 111 -1.38 20.59 -3.15
N THR A 112 -2.40 21.34 -3.58
CA THR A 112 -2.35 22.80 -3.68
C THR A 112 -2.59 23.55 -2.35
N LYS A 113 -3.27 22.95 -1.38
CA LYS A 113 -3.64 23.61 -0.13
C LYS A 113 -2.88 23.11 1.09
N VAL A 114 -2.25 21.94 0.98
CA VAL A 114 -1.50 21.35 2.09
C VAL A 114 -0.01 21.25 1.74
N PHE A 115 0.36 20.43 0.76
CA PHE A 115 1.78 20.12 0.51
C PHE A 115 2.57 21.27 -0.12
N GLN A 116 1.96 22.14 -0.91
CA GLN A 116 2.61 23.40 -1.33
C GLN A 116 3.07 24.26 -0.15
N ARG A 117 2.34 24.24 0.96
CA ARG A 117 2.72 24.99 2.17
C ARG A 117 3.98 24.41 2.85
N PHE A 118 4.29 23.16 2.58
CA PHE A 118 5.53 22.50 3.03
C PHE A 118 6.69 22.68 2.04
N GLY A 119 6.46 23.44 0.95
CA GLY A 119 7.48 23.78 -0.04
C GLY A 119 7.72 22.68 -1.07
N ILE A 120 6.69 21.88 -1.37
CA ILE A 120 6.68 20.94 -2.48
C ILE A 120 5.97 21.61 -3.65
N ASP A 121 6.60 21.63 -4.83
CA ASP A 121 6.04 22.21 -6.04
C ASP A 121 5.26 21.18 -6.85
N PHE A 122 4.21 21.64 -7.54
CA PHE A 122 3.35 20.80 -8.36
C PHE A 122 3.13 21.40 -9.73
N THR A 123 3.33 20.58 -10.77
CA THR A 123 2.93 20.90 -12.15
C THR A 123 1.85 19.93 -12.61
N PHE A 124 0.75 20.48 -13.12
CA PHE A 124 -0.36 19.71 -13.63
C PHE A 124 -0.33 19.73 -15.16
N VAL A 125 -0.28 18.55 -15.77
CA VAL A 125 -0.15 18.39 -17.22
C VAL A 125 -1.22 17.43 -17.77
N ASP A 126 -1.51 17.54 -19.04
CA ASP A 126 -2.32 16.56 -19.74
C ASP A 126 -1.47 15.30 -20.01
N THR A 127 -1.66 14.27 -19.20
CA THR A 127 -0.93 13.01 -19.30
C THR A 127 -1.45 12.07 -20.39
N THR A 128 -2.49 12.45 -21.13
CA THR A 128 -2.94 11.68 -22.32
C THR A 128 -1.89 11.73 -23.44
N THR A 129 -1.02 12.74 -23.40
CA THR A 129 0.13 12.89 -24.30
C THR A 129 1.42 12.74 -23.50
N PRO A 130 2.15 11.61 -23.63
CA PRO A 130 3.35 11.34 -22.81
C PRO A 130 4.42 12.44 -22.90
N ALA A 131 4.58 13.09 -24.04
CA ALA A 131 5.54 14.19 -24.23
C ALA A 131 5.29 15.39 -23.28
N ASN A 132 4.09 15.55 -22.73
CA ASN A 132 3.81 16.61 -21.77
C ASN A 132 4.41 16.34 -20.37
N VAL A 133 4.88 15.11 -20.13
CA VAL A 133 5.51 14.70 -18.86
C VAL A 133 7.04 14.86 -18.93
N GLU A 134 7.59 14.94 -20.13
CA GLU A 134 9.01 15.20 -20.34
C GLU A 134 9.29 16.69 -20.07
N VAL A 135 9.80 16.99 -18.86
CA VAL A 135 10.11 18.35 -18.41
C VAL A 135 11.63 18.51 -18.27
#